data_4178ee8f3239d1ebc1ca79bb4ca9af0b
#
_entry.id   4178ee8f3239d1ebc1ca79bb4ca9af0b
#
_cell.length_a   1.000
_cell.length_b   1.000
_cell.length_c   1.000
_cell.angle_alpha   90.00
_cell.angle_beta   90.00
_cell.angle_gamma   90.00
#
_symmetry.space_group_name_H-M   'P 1'
#
loop_
_entity.id
_entity.type
_entity.pdbx_description
1 polymer ?
#
loop_
_entity_poly.entity_id
_entity_poly.type
_entity_poly.pdbx_seq_one_letter_code
_entity_poly.pdbx_strand_id
1 'polypeptide(L)'
;YEKLFAEYGQIVAQVLLTKTESLDRHRYTNSRNTFMELLKNRVIPIVNENDVVALDELKIGDNDNMSALVAGIVDADLVVILSDVDGLYTANPQTHPEAKLVSIVSDITPEIEASAGGVGSSLGTGGMFTKIQAAKAATSSGIHLAIASGDEKYAIARILQGENIGTVFVSKENRLQFRKRWLAFGARIMGKLVIDEGCAKAVRKAGGCSILPAGITAVEGQFEAGNTVSVVDMAGHELARGLSHYSSAELEQIKGAKTSEIEDKIGHKNYDEVIHRDDLVILG
;
A
#
# COMPACT_ATOMS: atom_id res chain seq x y z
N TYR A 1 24.91 -2.87 -2.98
CA TYR A 1 24.06 -3.06 -1.80
C TYR A 1 24.38 -4.37 -1.10
N GLU A 2 24.44 -5.52 -1.81
CA GLU A 2 24.70 -6.83 -1.21
C GLU A 2 25.93 -6.81 -0.29
N LYS A 3 27.08 -6.33 -0.78
CA LYS A 3 28.31 -6.27 0.02
C LYS A 3 28.17 -5.39 1.27
N LEU A 4 27.50 -4.24 1.14
CA LEU A 4 27.31 -3.31 2.25
C LEU A 4 26.39 -3.90 3.33
N PHE A 5 25.28 -4.49 2.93
CA PHE A 5 24.32 -5.08 3.87
C PHE A 5 24.83 -6.42 4.50
N ALA A 6 25.67 -7.16 3.77
CA ALA A 6 26.28 -8.37 4.28
C ALA A 6 27.20 -8.13 5.51
N GLU A 7 27.83 -6.94 5.59
CA GLU A 7 28.63 -6.55 6.77
C GLU A 7 27.79 -6.48 8.04
N TYR A 8 26.48 -6.24 7.90
CA TYR A 8 25.50 -6.22 9.00
C TYR A 8 24.66 -7.51 9.10
N GLY A 9 25.04 -8.55 8.34
CA GLY A 9 24.30 -9.82 8.31
C GLY A 9 22.89 -9.71 7.72
N GLN A 10 22.63 -8.68 6.89
CA GLN A 10 21.34 -8.46 6.25
C GLN A 10 21.35 -8.97 4.81
N ILE A 11 20.25 -9.63 4.43
CA ILE A 11 20.02 -10.10 3.07
C ILE A 11 19.19 -9.05 2.33
N VAL A 12 19.56 -8.78 1.08
CA VAL A 12 18.85 -7.85 0.20
C VAL A 12 18.41 -8.55 -1.08
N ALA A 13 17.35 -8.06 -1.71
CA ALA A 13 16.89 -8.51 -3.02
C ALA A 13 16.59 -7.32 -3.92
N GLN A 14 17.08 -7.36 -5.16
CA GLN A 14 16.72 -6.35 -6.15
C GLN A 14 15.30 -6.59 -6.65
N VAL A 15 14.48 -5.53 -6.69
CA VAL A 15 13.14 -5.52 -7.27
C VAL A 15 13.06 -4.38 -8.28
N LEU A 16 12.75 -4.68 -9.52
CA LEU A 16 12.60 -3.68 -10.57
C LEU A 16 11.13 -3.58 -10.97
N LEU A 17 10.57 -2.37 -10.90
CA LEU A 17 9.17 -2.08 -11.17
C LEU A 17 9.01 -1.11 -12.34
N THR A 18 7.82 -1.09 -12.92
CA THR A 18 7.36 -0.06 -13.85
C THR A 18 6.04 0.52 -13.36
N LYS A 19 5.54 1.57 -13.97
CA LYS A 19 4.22 2.12 -13.64
C LYS A 19 3.07 1.12 -13.86
N THR A 20 3.30 0.12 -14.68
CA THR A 20 2.29 -0.91 -15.01
C THR A 20 1.81 -1.67 -13.77
N GLU A 21 2.67 -1.85 -12.75
CA GLU A 21 2.31 -2.51 -11.49
C GLU A 21 1.20 -1.75 -10.74
N SER A 22 1.06 -0.44 -10.94
CA SER A 22 -0.03 0.35 -10.34
C SER A 22 -1.31 0.34 -11.17
N LEU A 23 -1.21 0.05 -12.46
CA LEU A 23 -2.34 0.12 -13.41
C LEU A 23 -3.02 -1.23 -13.61
N ASP A 24 -2.26 -2.32 -13.57
CA ASP A 24 -2.73 -3.68 -13.75
C ASP A 24 -2.87 -4.40 -12.41
N ARG A 25 -4.08 -4.83 -12.09
CA ARG A 25 -4.38 -5.44 -10.78
C ARG A 25 -3.66 -6.77 -10.55
N HIS A 26 -3.52 -7.59 -11.58
CA HIS A 26 -2.80 -8.86 -11.47
C HIS A 26 -1.32 -8.62 -11.17
N ARG A 27 -0.70 -7.67 -11.87
CA ARG A 27 0.69 -7.27 -11.62
C ARG A 27 0.86 -6.66 -10.23
N TYR A 28 -0.07 -5.80 -9.81
CA TYR A 28 -0.09 -5.27 -8.44
C TYR A 28 -0.09 -6.39 -7.39
N THR A 29 -0.99 -7.38 -7.54
CA THR A 29 -1.10 -8.49 -6.59
C THR A 29 0.18 -9.33 -6.58
N ASN A 30 0.76 -9.64 -7.74
CA ASN A 30 2.02 -10.39 -7.84
C ASN A 30 3.18 -9.63 -7.19
N SER A 31 3.31 -8.34 -7.46
CA SER A 31 4.34 -7.50 -6.83
C SER A 31 4.16 -7.46 -5.31
N ARG A 32 2.92 -7.28 -4.85
CA ARG A 32 2.59 -7.31 -3.41
C ARG A 32 3.01 -8.64 -2.77
N ASN A 33 2.61 -9.77 -3.36
CA ASN A 33 2.95 -11.09 -2.83
C ASN A 33 4.48 -11.29 -2.76
N THR A 34 5.20 -10.87 -3.79
CA THR A 34 6.67 -10.90 -3.82
C THR A 34 7.27 -10.07 -2.69
N PHE A 35 6.83 -8.83 -2.51
CA PHE A 35 7.31 -7.97 -1.42
C PHE A 35 7.01 -8.57 -0.05
N MET A 36 5.78 -9.04 0.15
CA MET A 36 5.37 -9.61 1.44
C MET A 36 6.17 -10.87 1.78
N GLU A 37 6.48 -11.72 0.78
CA GLU A 37 7.30 -12.90 1.00
C GLU A 37 8.76 -12.54 1.30
N LEU A 38 9.34 -11.54 0.62
CA LEU A 38 10.68 -11.03 0.95
C LEU A 38 10.73 -10.50 2.40
N LEU A 39 9.77 -9.65 2.80
CA LEU A 39 9.70 -9.08 4.14
C LEU A 39 9.49 -10.15 5.22
N LYS A 40 8.62 -11.14 4.97
CA LYS A 40 8.40 -12.29 5.87
C LYS A 40 9.69 -13.07 6.11
N ASN A 41 10.51 -13.21 5.09
CA ASN A 41 11.82 -13.86 5.18
C ASN A 41 12.95 -12.91 5.67
N ARG A 42 12.59 -11.69 6.12
CA ARG A 42 13.54 -10.66 6.58
C ARG A 42 14.56 -10.26 5.52
N VAL A 43 14.17 -10.31 4.26
CA VAL A 43 14.96 -9.81 3.12
C VAL A 43 14.56 -8.38 2.86
N ILE A 44 15.54 -7.48 2.73
CA ILE A 44 15.30 -6.05 2.46
C ILE A 44 15.17 -5.86 0.95
N PRO A 45 13.99 -5.45 0.42
CA PRO A 45 13.85 -5.17 -1.00
C PRO A 45 14.57 -3.86 -1.36
N ILE A 46 15.45 -3.91 -2.34
CA ILE A 46 16.08 -2.72 -2.95
C ILE A 46 15.38 -2.47 -4.28
N VAL A 47 14.58 -1.42 -4.32
CA VAL A 47 13.66 -1.16 -5.43
C VAL A 47 14.19 -0.06 -6.34
N ASN A 48 14.04 -0.24 -7.64
CA ASN A 48 14.26 0.83 -8.62
C ASN A 48 13.34 0.64 -9.83
N GLU A 49 13.30 1.63 -10.71
CA GLU A 49 12.57 1.52 -11.97
C GLU A 49 13.27 0.53 -12.92
N ASN A 50 12.48 -0.22 -13.69
CA ASN A 50 12.96 -1.08 -14.75
C ASN A 50 13.08 -0.28 -16.05
N ASP A 51 14.12 0.52 -16.16
CA ASP A 51 14.37 1.41 -17.31
C ASP A 51 14.50 0.66 -18.65
N VAL A 52 14.86 -0.63 -18.60
CA VAL A 52 15.07 -1.44 -19.83
C VAL A 52 13.74 -1.74 -20.55
N VAL A 53 12.66 -1.89 -19.79
CA VAL A 53 11.34 -2.27 -20.36
C VAL A 53 10.31 -1.16 -20.19
N ALA A 54 10.63 -0.08 -19.46
CA ALA A 54 9.74 1.06 -19.28
C ALA A 54 9.73 1.91 -20.57
N LEU A 55 8.62 1.86 -21.32
CA LEU A 55 8.33 2.86 -22.34
C LEU A 55 8.12 4.23 -21.68
N ASP A 56 8.39 5.33 -22.40
CA ASP A 56 8.29 6.70 -21.83
C ASP A 56 6.92 7.00 -21.19
N GLU A 57 5.85 6.44 -21.73
CA GLU A 57 4.48 6.56 -21.19
C GLU A 57 4.26 5.77 -19.89
N LEU A 58 5.12 4.78 -19.60
CA LEU A 58 5.04 3.88 -18.45
C LEU A 58 6.13 4.16 -17.41
N LYS A 59 6.93 5.22 -17.60
CA LYS A 59 7.92 5.64 -16.61
C LYS A 59 7.23 6.24 -15.39
N ILE A 60 7.74 5.92 -14.22
CA ILE A 60 7.36 6.56 -12.96
C ILE A 60 8.00 7.94 -12.91
N GLY A 61 9.21 8.06 -13.45
CA GLY A 61 9.89 9.32 -13.71
C GLY A 61 10.79 9.81 -12.57
N ASP A 62 10.54 9.40 -11.34
CA ASP A 62 11.38 9.73 -10.19
C ASP A 62 11.19 8.74 -9.03
N ASN A 63 12.19 8.67 -8.16
CA ASN A 63 12.19 7.77 -7.01
C ASN A 63 11.26 8.25 -5.87
N ASP A 64 10.88 9.51 -5.82
CA ASP A 64 9.94 10.02 -4.82
C ASP A 64 8.56 9.39 -5.05
N ASN A 65 8.05 9.45 -6.29
CA ASN A 65 6.80 8.81 -6.66
C ASN A 65 6.88 7.28 -6.62
N MET A 66 8.04 6.68 -6.97
CA MET A 66 8.29 5.25 -6.81
C MET A 66 8.15 4.84 -5.34
N SER A 67 8.71 5.60 -4.40
CA SER A 67 8.62 5.30 -2.97
C SER A 67 7.18 5.30 -2.46
N ALA A 68 6.36 6.26 -2.90
CA ALA A 68 4.95 6.32 -2.56
C ALA A 68 4.15 5.14 -3.15
N LEU A 69 4.45 4.73 -4.39
CA LEU A 69 3.86 3.56 -5.03
C LEU A 69 4.19 2.28 -4.26
N VAL A 70 5.47 2.05 -3.96
CA VAL A 70 5.93 0.88 -3.20
C VAL A 70 5.31 0.85 -1.81
N ALA A 71 5.24 2.00 -1.13
CA ALA A 71 4.59 2.10 0.17
C ALA A 71 3.13 1.64 0.14
N GLY A 72 2.40 2.00 -0.92
CA GLY A 72 1.03 1.50 -1.15
C GLY A 72 0.98 -0.02 -1.38
N ILE A 73 1.94 -0.58 -2.13
CA ILE A 73 2.01 -2.02 -2.42
C ILE A 73 2.28 -2.83 -1.15
N VAL A 74 3.20 -2.37 -0.29
CA VAL A 74 3.60 -3.09 0.93
C VAL A 74 2.77 -2.72 2.16
N ASP A 75 1.78 -1.87 2.01
CA ASP A 75 0.98 -1.33 3.11
C ASP A 75 1.86 -0.67 4.20
N ALA A 76 2.79 0.19 3.81
CA ALA A 76 3.64 0.90 4.76
C ALA A 76 2.84 1.89 5.63
N ASP A 77 3.34 2.19 6.82
CA ASP A 77 2.78 3.22 7.70
C ASP A 77 3.46 4.58 7.47
N LEU A 78 4.72 4.55 7.02
CA LEU A 78 5.54 5.74 6.82
C LEU A 78 6.45 5.58 5.59
N VAL A 79 6.56 6.65 4.81
CA VAL A 79 7.62 6.85 3.81
C VAL A 79 8.61 7.87 4.35
N VAL A 80 9.89 7.62 4.22
CA VAL A 80 10.95 8.60 4.52
C VAL A 80 11.73 8.89 3.23
N ILE A 81 11.66 10.12 2.76
CA ILE A 81 12.45 10.60 1.64
C ILE A 81 13.69 11.29 2.21
N LEU A 82 14.84 10.69 1.99
CA LEU A 82 16.14 11.31 2.28
C LEU A 82 16.63 12.03 1.02
N SER A 83 16.88 13.32 1.14
CA SER A 83 17.19 14.21 0.01
C SER A 83 18.38 15.13 0.31
N ASP A 84 18.76 15.93 -0.67
CA ASP A 84 19.68 17.05 -0.56
C ASP A 84 19.08 18.28 0.15
N VAL A 85 17.76 18.25 0.39
CA VAL A 85 17.05 19.28 1.16
C VAL A 85 16.58 18.71 2.49
N ASP A 86 16.55 19.54 3.51
CA ASP A 86 16.18 19.15 4.87
C ASP A 86 14.66 19.13 5.11
N GLY A 87 13.84 19.63 4.18
CA GLY A 87 12.37 19.61 4.25
C GLY A 87 11.71 20.72 3.44
N LEU A 88 10.43 20.91 3.71
CA LEU A 88 9.62 21.97 3.12
C LEU A 88 9.81 23.28 3.88
N TYR A 89 10.04 24.38 3.16
CA TYR A 89 10.09 25.71 3.71
C TYR A 89 8.86 26.55 3.36
N THR A 90 8.60 27.59 4.13
CA THR A 90 7.51 28.55 3.88
C THR A 90 7.69 29.33 2.58
N ALA A 91 8.90 29.44 2.07
CA ALA A 91 9.30 29.98 0.78
C ALA A 91 10.65 29.37 0.38
N ASN A 92 11.13 29.65 -0.85
CA ASN A 92 12.44 29.16 -1.28
C ASN A 92 13.57 29.82 -0.44
N PRO A 93 14.32 29.06 0.39
CA PRO A 93 15.34 29.64 1.29
C PRO A 93 16.52 30.27 0.55
N GLN A 94 16.75 29.91 -0.73
CA GLN A 94 17.79 30.52 -1.55
C GLN A 94 17.47 31.96 -1.96
N THR A 95 16.17 32.28 -2.08
CA THR A 95 15.70 33.61 -2.51
C THR A 95 15.03 34.39 -1.36
N HIS A 96 14.64 33.70 -0.29
CA HIS A 96 13.96 34.27 0.87
C HIS A 96 14.66 33.82 2.15
N PRO A 97 15.65 34.59 2.66
CA PRO A 97 16.42 34.20 3.86
C PRO A 97 15.57 34.06 5.13
N GLU A 98 14.37 34.67 5.14
CA GLU A 98 13.40 34.59 6.24
C GLU A 98 12.55 33.30 6.20
N ALA A 99 12.71 32.46 5.16
CA ALA A 99 11.96 31.21 5.03
C ALA A 99 12.25 30.28 6.20
N LYS A 100 11.19 29.69 6.74
CA LYS A 100 11.27 28.77 7.91
C LYS A 100 10.89 27.37 7.48
N LEU A 101 11.59 26.39 8.04
CA LEU A 101 11.27 24.99 7.87
C LEU A 101 9.87 24.70 8.47
N VAL A 102 9.04 24.02 7.70
CA VAL A 102 7.70 23.58 8.11
C VAL A 102 7.81 22.17 8.68
N SER A 103 7.67 22.02 9.99
CA SER A 103 7.85 20.71 10.64
C SER A 103 6.72 19.72 10.34
N ILE A 104 5.48 20.20 10.26
CA ILE A 104 4.29 19.35 10.07
C ILE A 104 3.36 19.96 9.05
N VAL A 105 2.91 19.14 8.10
CA VAL A 105 1.90 19.48 7.09
C VAL A 105 0.72 18.55 7.26
N SER A 106 -0.40 19.06 7.77
CA SER A 106 -1.64 18.28 7.93
C SER A 106 -2.51 18.30 6.67
N ASP A 107 -2.36 19.31 5.83
CA ASP A 107 -3.07 19.51 4.56
C ASP A 107 -2.13 20.02 3.49
N ILE A 108 -2.08 19.33 2.36
CA ILE A 108 -1.35 19.80 1.18
C ILE A 108 -2.30 20.71 0.40
N THR A 109 -2.18 22.02 0.68
CA THR A 109 -3.01 23.04 0.03
C THR A 109 -2.44 23.42 -1.35
N PRO A 110 -3.24 24.04 -2.24
CA PRO A 110 -2.75 24.56 -3.53
C PRO A 110 -1.58 25.56 -3.37
N GLU A 111 -1.53 26.31 -2.27
CA GLU A 111 -0.43 27.23 -1.97
C GLU A 111 0.86 26.48 -1.69
N ILE A 112 0.81 25.36 -0.97
CA ILE A 112 1.97 24.48 -0.73
C ILE A 112 2.45 23.86 -2.06
N GLU A 113 1.52 23.38 -2.90
CA GLU A 113 1.87 22.87 -4.23
C GLU A 113 2.52 23.95 -5.11
N ALA A 114 2.01 25.17 -5.07
CA ALA A 114 2.55 26.29 -5.82
C ALA A 114 3.93 26.75 -5.32
N SER A 115 4.14 26.73 -3.99
CA SER A 115 5.44 27.12 -3.39
C SER A 115 6.58 26.16 -3.73
N ALA A 116 6.27 24.91 -4.08
CA ALA A 116 7.21 23.89 -4.51
C ALA A 116 7.68 24.03 -5.97
N GLY A 117 7.26 25.06 -6.66
CA GLY A 117 7.60 25.31 -8.07
C GLY A 117 6.63 24.60 -9.01
N GLY A 118 5.39 25.06 -9.06
CA GLY A 118 4.29 24.52 -9.87
C GLY A 118 4.65 24.23 -11.34
N VAL A 119 3.75 23.54 -12.04
CA VAL A 119 3.87 23.08 -13.43
C VAL A 119 4.48 24.18 -14.32
N GLY A 120 5.76 24.03 -14.70
CA GLY A 120 6.46 24.98 -15.58
C GLY A 120 7.85 25.44 -15.13
N SER A 121 8.34 25.07 -13.95
CA SER A 121 9.72 25.34 -13.58
C SER A 121 10.65 24.38 -14.33
N SER A 122 11.48 24.93 -15.22
CA SER A 122 12.43 24.20 -16.08
C SER A 122 13.63 23.61 -15.35
N LEU A 123 13.61 23.51 -14.04
CA LEU A 123 14.71 23.02 -13.20
C LEU A 123 14.38 21.68 -12.54
N GLY A 124 14.70 20.62 -13.25
CA GLY A 124 15.02 19.33 -12.66
C GLY A 124 13.84 18.37 -12.43
N THR A 125 13.95 17.20 -12.99
CA THR A 125 13.27 15.98 -12.57
C THR A 125 13.76 15.61 -11.18
N GLY A 126 13.03 15.94 -10.08
CA GLY A 126 13.40 15.55 -8.72
C GLY A 126 13.40 16.68 -7.68
N GLY A 127 12.80 17.83 -7.95
CA GLY A 127 12.70 18.94 -7.00
C GLY A 127 11.66 18.75 -5.89
N MET A 128 11.44 19.78 -5.08
CA MET A 128 10.40 19.78 -4.02
C MET A 128 9.01 19.40 -4.56
N PHE A 129 8.73 19.72 -5.83
CA PHE A 129 7.47 19.37 -6.47
C PHE A 129 7.21 17.85 -6.49
N THR A 130 8.20 17.03 -6.90
CA THR A 130 8.05 15.55 -6.93
C THR A 130 7.83 14.99 -5.52
N LYS A 131 8.50 15.56 -4.52
CA LYS A 131 8.35 15.18 -3.11
C LYS A 131 6.94 15.49 -2.58
N ILE A 132 6.37 16.64 -2.98
CA ILE A 132 4.99 17.00 -2.62
C ILE A 132 3.99 16.10 -3.35
N GLN A 133 4.22 15.72 -4.62
CA GLN A 133 3.36 14.77 -5.32
C GLN A 133 3.41 13.39 -4.64
N ALA A 134 4.60 12.91 -4.26
CA ALA A 134 4.75 11.68 -3.49
C ALA A 134 4.05 11.77 -2.13
N ALA A 135 4.17 12.91 -1.42
CA ALA A 135 3.48 13.14 -0.16
C ALA A 135 1.96 13.10 -0.31
N LYS A 136 1.44 13.71 -1.39
CA LYS A 136 0.01 13.70 -1.72
C LYS A 136 -0.49 12.28 -2.00
N ALA A 137 0.25 11.50 -2.78
CA ALA A 137 -0.07 10.10 -3.07
C ALA A 137 -0.04 9.24 -1.80
N ALA A 138 1.00 9.36 -0.97
CA ALA A 138 1.12 8.62 0.27
C ALA A 138 0.00 8.98 1.26
N THR A 139 -0.20 10.27 1.56
CA THR A 139 -1.19 10.71 2.54
C THR A 139 -2.63 10.43 2.12
N SER A 140 -2.93 10.49 0.82
CA SER A 140 -4.24 10.08 0.29
C SER A 140 -4.50 8.58 0.42
N SER A 141 -3.44 7.78 0.58
CA SER A 141 -3.51 6.32 0.82
C SER A 141 -3.42 5.95 2.31
N GLY A 142 -3.49 6.92 3.21
CA GLY A 142 -3.42 6.66 4.65
C GLY A 142 -2.00 6.48 5.19
N ILE A 143 -0.97 6.85 4.41
CA ILE A 143 0.45 6.66 4.74
C ILE A 143 1.07 8.02 5.07
N HIS A 144 1.79 8.11 6.18
CA HIS A 144 2.57 9.31 6.50
C HIS A 144 3.79 9.41 5.60
N LEU A 145 4.26 10.65 5.33
CA LEU A 145 5.51 10.84 4.61
C LEU A 145 6.38 11.89 5.31
N ALA A 146 7.66 11.57 5.51
CA ALA A 146 8.65 12.48 6.04
C ALA A 146 9.70 12.81 4.97
N ILE A 147 10.11 14.08 4.90
CA ILE A 147 11.24 14.55 4.09
C ILE A 147 12.32 15.04 5.05
N ALA A 148 13.53 14.56 4.90
CA ALA A 148 14.68 14.99 5.70
C ALA A 148 15.97 14.99 4.86
N SER A 149 17.00 15.68 5.35
CA SER A 149 18.31 15.64 4.73
C SER A 149 18.94 14.24 4.80
N GLY A 150 19.51 13.78 3.69
CA GLY A 150 20.31 12.56 3.63
C GLY A 150 21.63 12.66 4.38
N ASP A 151 22.11 13.88 4.63
CA ASP A 151 23.33 14.14 5.41
C ASP A 151 23.11 14.09 6.93
N GLU A 152 21.84 14.07 7.37
CA GLU A 152 21.48 13.99 8.77
C GLU A 152 21.78 12.60 9.34
N LYS A 153 22.66 12.55 10.35
CA LYS A 153 23.06 11.27 10.96
C LYS A 153 21.86 10.61 11.66
N TYR A 154 21.68 9.33 11.35
CA TYR A 154 20.61 8.51 11.92
C TYR A 154 19.19 9.07 11.68
N ALA A 155 19.00 9.82 10.57
CA ALA A 155 17.74 10.49 10.24
C ALA A 155 16.52 9.58 10.41
N ILE A 156 16.53 8.38 9.84
CA ILE A 156 15.40 7.42 9.94
C ILE A 156 15.10 7.05 11.40
N ALA A 157 16.13 6.71 12.18
CA ALA A 157 15.95 6.32 13.58
C ALA A 157 15.39 7.48 14.41
N ARG A 158 15.88 8.70 14.19
CA ARG A 158 15.45 9.92 14.88
C ARG A 158 14.01 10.29 14.53
N ILE A 159 13.62 10.18 13.24
CA ILE A 159 12.23 10.37 12.81
C ILE A 159 11.30 9.37 13.52
N LEU A 160 11.70 8.08 13.58
CA LEU A 160 10.91 7.04 14.26
C LEU A 160 10.82 7.24 15.78
N GLN A 161 11.77 7.95 16.39
CA GLN A 161 11.73 8.34 17.80
C GLN A 161 10.90 9.62 18.05
N GLY A 162 10.36 10.22 16.98
CA GLY A 162 9.53 11.42 17.08
C GLY A 162 10.35 12.72 17.22
N GLU A 163 11.65 12.70 16.87
CA GLU A 163 12.43 13.94 16.81
C GLU A 163 11.94 14.83 15.65
N ASN A 164 11.93 16.13 15.93
CA ASN A 164 11.49 17.12 14.95
C ASN A 164 12.61 17.48 13.98
N ILE A 165 12.88 16.58 13.05
CA ILE A 165 13.82 16.78 11.93
C ILE A 165 13.07 16.68 10.61
N GLY A 166 13.33 17.64 9.73
CA GLY A 166 12.65 17.68 8.43
C GLY A 166 11.20 18.12 8.49
N THR A 167 10.43 17.64 7.52
CA THR A 167 8.99 17.91 7.37
C THR A 167 8.21 16.61 7.35
N VAL A 168 7.17 16.49 8.16
CA VAL A 168 6.25 15.34 8.18
C VAL A 168 4.91 15.74 7.59
N PHE A 169 4.49 15.06 6.55
CA PHE A 169 3.15 15.11 5.96
C PHE A 169 2.28 14.05 6.63
N VAL A 170 1.25 14.49 7.33
CA VAL A 170 0.40 13.63 8.14
C VAL A 170 -0.83 13.21 7.34
N SER A 171 -1.06 11.90 7.23
CA SER A 171 -2.34 11.42 6.71
C SER A 171 -3.47 11.69 7.70
N LYS A 172 -4.62 12.17 7.21
CA LYS A 172 -5.82 12.42 8.01
C LYS A 172 -6.47 11.14 8.54
N GLU A 173 -6.31 10.07 7.81
CA GLU A 173 -6.84 8.75 8.16
C GLU A 173 -5.68 7.75 8.29
N ASN A 174 -5.81 6.80 9.20
CA ASN A 174 -4.89 5.69 9.18
C ASN A 174 -5.21 4.77 7.98
N ARG A 175 -4.21 4.03 7.52
CA ARG A 175 -4.27 3.14 6.36
C ARG A 175 -5.45 2.16 6.45
N LEU A 176 -5.72 1.59 7.62
CA LEU A 176 -6.80 0.63 7.82
C LEU A 176 -8.17 1.28 7.60
N GLN A 177 -8.38 2.52 8.07
CA GLN A 177 -9.63 3.26 7.86
C GLN A 177 -9.80 3.64 6.38
N PHE A 178 -8.73 4.09 5.72
CA PHE A 178 -8.73 4.37 4.28
C PHE A 178 -9.10 3.11 3.48
N ARG A 179 -8.45 1.98 3.75
CA ARG A 179 -8.70 0.70 3.08
C ARG A 179 -10.14 0.22 3.29
N LYS A 180 -10.65 0.30 4.51
CA LYS A 180 -12.03 -0.05 4.82
C LYS A 180 -13.03 0.85 4.10
N ARG A 181 -12.79 2.15 4.05
CA ARG A 181 -13.65 3.09 3.31
C ARG A 181 -13.62 2.82 1.81
N TRP A 182 -12.44 2.55 1.25
CA TRP A 182 -12.31 2.20 -0.16
C TRP A 182 -13.06 0.90 -0.50
N LEU A 183 -12.92 -0.14 0.32
CA LEU A 183 -13.66 -1.40 0.17
C LEU A 183 -15.18 -1.19 0.27
N ALA A 184 -15.63 -0.36 1.20
CA ALA A 184 -17.06 -0.09 1.39
C ALA A 184 -17.70 0.64 0.20
N PHE A 185 -17.02 1.64 -0.37
CA PHE A 185 -17.66 2.61 -1.26
C PHE A 185 -16.96 2.77 -2.61
N GLY A 186 -15.68 2.50 -2.73
CA GLY A 186 -14.85 2.79 -3.92
C GLY A 186 -14.51 1.57 -4.78
N ALA A 187 -14.56 0.37 -4.24
CA ALA A 187 -14.13 -0.81 -4.94
C ALA A 187 -15.25 -1.39 -5.85
N ARG A 188 -14.88 -1.77 -7.09
CA ARG A 188 -15.77 -2.52 -7.97
C ARG A 188 -15.90 -3.96 -7.45
N ILE A 189 -17.12 -4.39 -7.18
CA ILE A 189 -17.44 -5.76 -6.77
C ILE A 189 -17.39 -6.66 -8.02
N MET A 190 -16.56 -7.71 -7.96
CA MET A 190 -16.35 -8.65 -9.08
C MET A 190 -17.09 -9.97 -8.90
N GLY A 191 -17.52 -10.28 -7.67
CA GLY A 191 -18.25 -11.50 -7.36
C GLY A 191 -18.85 -11.48 -5.97
N LYS A 192 -19.50 -12.59 -5.57
CA LYS A 192 -20.11 -12.75 -4.26
C LYS A 192 -19.68 -14.05 -3.62
N LEU A 193 -19.54 -14.03 -2.31
CA LEU A 193 -19.36 -15.20 -1.45
C LEU A 193 -20.59 -15.34 -0.57
N VAL A 194 -21.32 -16.43 -0.71
CA VAL A 194 -22.41 -16.78 0.19
C VAL A 194 -21.84 -17.54 1.36
N ILE A 195 -22.10 -17.06 2.59
CA ILE A 195 -21.57 -17.65 3.81
C ILE A 195 -22.67 -18.28 4.66
N ASP A 196 -22.28 -19.29 5.45
CA ASP A 196 -23.20 -19.96 6.37
C ASP A 196 -23.56 -19.07 7.58
N GLU A 197 -24.52 -19.53 8.37
CA GLU A 197 -25.02 -18.77 9.54
C GLU A 197 -23.94 -18.62 10.64
N GLY A 198 -23.03 -19.59 10.80
CA GLY A 198 -21.94 -19.53 11.77
C GLY A 198 -20.93 -18.44 11.40
N CYS A 199 -20.52 -18.42 10.14
CA CYS A 199 -19.65 -17.38 9.59
C CYS A 199 -20.34 -16.00 9.62
N ALA A 200 -21.60 -15.90 9.24
CA ALA A 200 -22.36 -14.66 9.30
C ALA A 200 -22.46 -14.08 10.72
N LYS A 201 -22.67 -14.92 11.72
CA LYS A 201 -22.64 -14.51 13.14
C LYS A 201 -21.24 -14.03 13.57
N ALA A 202 -20.19 -14.69 13.10
CA ALA A 202 -18.81 -14.30 13.43
C ALA A 202 -18.44 -12.95 12.77
N VAL A 203 -18.82 -12.73 11.51
CA VAL A 203 -18.60 -11.46 10.79
C VAL A 203 -19.28 -10.28 11.49
N ARG A 204 -20.51 -10.46 11.98
CA ARG A 204 -21.28 -9.40 12.67
C ARG A 204 -20.76 -9.05 14.07
N LYS A 205 -19.87 -9.85 14.67
CA LYS A 205 -19.30 -9.53 15.99
C LYS A 205 -18.37 -8.32 15.92
N ALA A 206 -18.34 -7.54 16.99
CA ALA A 206 -17.42 -6.42 17.14
C ALA A 206 -15.96 -6.87 16.94
N GLY A 207 -15.24 -6.21 16.04
CA GLY A 207 -13.87 -6.57 15.68
C GLY A 207 -13.75 -7.43 14.41
N GLY A 208 -14.86 -7.99 13.90
CA GLY A 208 -14.86 -8.81 12.69
C GLY A 208 -14.07 -10.12 12.83
N CYS A 209 -14.07 -10.94 11.81
CA CYS A 209 -13.23 -12.13 11.71
C CYS A 209 -12.76 -12.31 10.26
N SER A 210 -11.70 -13.08 10.05
CA SER A 210 -11.32 -13.56 8.72
C SER A 210 -12.37 -14.57 8.22
N ILE A 211 -12.58 -14.60 6.91
CA ILE A 211 -13.48 -15.58 6.28
C ILE A 211 -12.65 -16.78 5.85
N LEU A 212 -12.99 -17.93 6.42
CA LEU A 212 -12.34 -19.20 6.11
C LEU A 212 -13.14 -19.96 5.04
N PRO A 213 -12.50 -20.86 4.26
CA PRO A 213 -13.20 -21.66 3.25
C PRO A 213 -14.37 -22.45 3.83
N ALA A 214 -14.23 -22.96 5.07
CA ALA A 214 -15.27 -23.75 5.75
C ALA A 214 -16.61 -23.01 5.93
N GLY A 215 -16.59 -21.68 6.01
CA GLY A 215 -17.81 -20.86 6.15
C GLY A 215 -18.44 -20.47 4.81
N ILE A 216 -17.87 -20.83 3.67
CA ILE A 216 -18.39 -20.49 2.33
C ILE A 216 -19.26 -21.62 1.80
N THR A 217 -20.49 -21.28 1.40
CA THR A 217 -21.45 -22.23 0.85
C THR A 217 -21.59 -22.13 -0.66
N ALA A 218 -21.46 -20.92 -1.24
CA ALA A 218 -21.49 -20.71 -2.68
C ALA A 218 -20.58 -19.54 -3.12
N VAL A 219 -20.14 -19.59 -4.36
CA VAL A 219 -19.33 -18.57 -5.03
C VAL A 219 -20.08 -18.12 -6.28
N GLU A 220 -20.27 -16.82 -6.47
CA GLU A 220 -20.95 -16.26 -7.63
C GLU A 220 -20.04 -15.24 -8.35
N GLY A 221 -20.03 -15.28 -9.67
CA GLY A 221 -19.23 -14.42 -10.53
C GLY A 221 -17.85 -15.00 -10.85
N GLN A 222 -17.13 -14.30 -11.72
CA GLN A 222 -15.76 -14.65 -12.11
C GLN A 222 -14.81 -13.56 -11.64
N PHE A 223 -13.85 -13.93 -10.80
CA PHE A 223 -12.88 -13.01 -10.23
C PHE A 223 -11.55 -13.72 -9.90
N GLU A 224 -10.51 -12.93 -9.86
CA GLU A 224 -9.16 -13.36 -9.52
C GLU A 224 -8.80 -13.04 -8.07
N ALA A 225 -7.75 -13.67 -7.56
CA ALA A 225 -7.16 -13.31 -6.27
C ALA A 225 -6.85 -11.79 -6.23
N GLY A 226 -7.13 -11.16 -5.07
CA GLY A 226 -7.02 -9.71 -4.91
C GLY A 226 -8.22 -8.91 -5.40
N ASN A 227 -9.23 -9.52 -6.02
CA ASN A 227 -10.46 -8.82 -6.40
C ASN A 227 -11.38 -8.59 -5.18
N THR A 228 -12.14 -7.49 -5.23
CA THR A 228 -13.15 -7.20 -4.22
C THR A 228 -14.39 -8.01 -4.48
N VAL A 229 -14.86 -8.69 -3.44
CA VAL A 229 -16.07 -9.49 -3.46
C VAL A 229 -17.05 -9.02 -2.37
N SER A 230 -18.34 -9.18 -2.65
CA SER A 230 -19.40 -9.01 -1.68
C SER A 230 -19.56 -10.30 -0.87
N VAL A 231 -19.74 -10.17 0.43
CA VAL A 231 -20.02 -11.29 1.35
C VAL A 231 -21.47 -11.18 1.78
N VAL A 232 -22.26 -12.20 1.42
CA VAL A 232 -23.69 -12.21 1.67
C VAL A 232 -24.10 -13.41 2.55
N ASP A 233 -25.16 -13.26 3.32
CA ASP A 233 -25.76 -14.38 4.02
C ASP A 233 -26.63 -15.24 3.08
N MET A 234 -27.15 -16.35 3.58
CA MET A 234 -27.98 -17.28 2.80
C MET A 234 -29.31 -16.67 2.33
N ALA A 235 -29.72 -15.53 2.89
CA ALA A 235 -30.89 -14.78 2.44
C ALA A 235 -30.55 -13.72 1.37
N GLY A 236 -29.24 -13.56 1.04
CA GLY A 236 -28.75 -12.61 0.04
C GLY A 236 -28.49 -11.21 0.58
N HIS A 237 -28.55 -10.98 1.90
CA HIS A 237 -28.20 -9.68 2.47
C HIS A 237 -26.69 -9.51 2.48
N GLU A 238 -26.23 -8.38 1.96
CA GLU A 238 -24.81 -8.02 1.98
C GLU A 238 -24.38 -7.66 3.41
N LEU A 239 -23.42 -8.40 3.96
CA LEU A 239 -22.92 -8.21 5.31
C LEU A 239 -21.59 -7.47 5.34
N ALA A 240 -20.77 -7.73 4.32
CA ALA A 240 -19.41 -7.20 4.25
C ALA A 240 -18.91 -7.17 2.80
N ARG A 241 -17.80 -6.47 2.60
CA ARG A 241 -16.99 -6.52 1.37
C ARG A 241 -15.55 -6.78 1.74
N GLY A 242 -14.82 -7.50 0.88
CA GLY A 242 -13.41 -7.77 1.14
C GLY A 242 -12.62 -8.16 -0.08
N LEU A 243 -11.29 -8.22 0.08
CA LEU A 243 -10.37 -8.71 -0.94
C LEU A 243 -10.23 -10.22 -0.83
N SER A 244 -10.57 -10.95 -1.90
CA SER A 244 -10.40 -12.40 -1.93
C SER A 244 -8.94 -12.77 -2.15
N HIS A 245 -8.39 -13.67 -1.34
CA HIS A 245 -7.04 -14.24 -1.51
C HIS A 245 -6.97 -15.33 -2.57
N TYR A 246 -8.11 -15.85 -3.00
CA TYR A 246 -8.23 -16.91 -3.98
C TYR A 246 -9.14 -16.48 -5.13
N SER A 247 -8.93 -17.03 -6.31
CA SER A 247 -9.82 -16.85 -7.45
C SER A 247 -11.15 -17.58 -7.25
N SER A 248 -12.17 -17.20 -8.03
CA SER A 248 -13.47 -17.88 -8.01
C SER A 248 -13.36 -19.37 -8.36
N ALA A 249 -12.46 -19.75 -9.25
CA ALA A 249 -12.22 -21.13 -9.66
C ALA A 249 -11.60 -21.97 -8.53
N GLU A 250 -10.67 -21.40 -7.77
CA GLU A 250 -10.06 -22.05 -6.61
C GLU A 250 -11.07 -22.16 -5.47
N LEU A 251 -11.85 -21.10 -5.24
CA LEU A 251 -12.88 -21.08 -4.18
C LEU A 251 -13.97 -22.12 -4.42
N GLU A 252 -14.34 -22.40 -5.68
CA GLU A 252 -15.27 -23.48 -6.00
C GLU A 252 -14.76 -24.84 -5.54
N GLN A 253 -13.44 -25.05 -5.54
CA GLN A 253 -12.83 -26.32 -5.11
C GLN A 253 -12.65 -26.41 -3.59
N ILE A 254 -12.42 -25.28 -2.91
CA ILE A 254 -12.11 -25.26 -1.47
C ILE A 254 -13.28 -24.82 -0.58
N LYS A 255 -14.41 -24.33 -1.14
CA LYS A 255 -15.58 -23.95 -0.34
C LYS A 255 -16.05 -25.11 0.56
N GLY A 256 -16.37 -24.82 1.79
CA GLY A 256 -16.75 -25.80 2.80
C GLY A 256 -15.61 -26.65 3.36
N ALA A 257 -14.39 -26.53 2.81
CA ALA A 257 -13.23 -27.30 3.25
C ALA A 257 -12.59 -26.70 4.51
N LYS A 258 -11.86 -27.53 5.25
CA LYS A 258 -10.99 -27.05 6.32
C LYS A 258 -9.75 -26.39 5.73
N THR A 259 -9.17 -25.43 6.43
CA THR A 259 -7.93 -24.75 6.03
C THR A 259 -6.76 -25.70 5.74
N SER A 260 -6.70 -26.85 6.47
CA SER A 260 -5.69 -27.90 6.26
C SER A 260 -5.83 -28.66 4.93
N GLU A 261 -7.00 -28.59 4.29
CA GLU A 261 -7.32 -29.33 3.07
C GLU A 261 -7.12 -28.48 1.79
N ILE A 262 -6.75 -27.20 1.94
CA ILE A 262 -6.61 -26.27 0.80
C ILE A 262 -5.55 -26.78 -0.17
N GLU A 263 -4.35 -27.08 0.33
CA GLU A 263 -3.22 -27.51 -0.50
C GLU A 263 -3.50 -28.80 -1.27
N ASP A 264 -4.17 -29.77 -0.61
CA ASP A 264 -4.57 -31.03 -1.24
C ASP A 264 -5.58 -30.86 -2.39
N LYS A 265 -6.42 -29.79 -2.31
CA LYS A 265 -7.48 -29.53 -3.29
C LYS A 265 -7.03 -28.72 -4.49
N ILE A 266 -6.17 -27.72 -4.29
CA ILE A 266 -5.75 -26.77 -5.34
C ILE A 266 -4.25 -26.77 -5.63
N GLY A 267 -3.46 -27.63 -4.94
CA GLY A 267 -2.04 -27.81 -5.20
C GLY A 267 -1.13 -26.75 -4.57
N HIS A 268 -1.69 -25.76 -3.90
CA HIS A 268 -0.94 -24.71 -3.17
C HIS A 268 -1.78 -24.12 -2.04
N LYS A 269 -1.12 -23.47 -1.07
CA LYS A 269 -1.76 -22.77 0.02
C LYS A 269 -0.95 -21.54 0.40
N ASN A 270 -1.34 -20.38 -0.11
CA ASN A 270 -0.68 -19.11 0.20
C ASN A 270 -1.27 -18.43 1.45
N TYR A 271 -2.54 -18.70 1.76
CA TYR A 271 -3.27 -18.11 2.88
C TYR A 271 -4.15 -19.16 3.57
N ASP A 272 -4.37 -18.97 4.86
CA ASP A 272 -5.29 -19.80 5.65
C ASP A 272 -6.76 -19.38 5.47
N GLU A 273 -6.96 -18.10 5.18
CA GLU A 273 -8.26 -17.46 4.99
C GLU A 273 -8.51 -17.05 3.55
N VAL A 274 -9.79 -17.00 3.19
CA VAL A 274 -10.27 -16.48 1.91
C VAL A 274 -10.27 -14.96 1.89
N ILE A 275 -10.63 -14.33 3.02
CA ILE A 275 -10.54 -12.90 3.23
C ILE A 275 -9.99 -12.65 4.63
N HIS A 276 -8.89 -11.95 4.76
CA HIS A 276 -8.36 -11.55 6.05
C HIS A 276 -9.22 -10.44 6.67
N ARG A 277 -9.35 -10.42 8.00
CA ARG A 277 -10.16 -9.43 8.73
C ARG A 277 -9.77 -7.97 8.44
N ASP A 278 -8.49 -7.72 8.15
CA ASP A 278 -7.99 -6.38 7.83
C ASP A 278 -8.35 -5.96 6.39
N ASP A 279 -8.69 -6.95 5.55
CA ASP A 279 -9.15 -6.81 4.17
C ASP A 279 -10.68 -6.93 4.05
N LEU A 280 -11.38 -6.89 5.18
CA LEU A 280 -12.83 -7.00 5.28
C LEU A 280 -13.43 -5.74 5.89
N VAL A 281 -14.46 -5.19 5.27
CA VAL A 281 -15.29 -4.12 5.83
C VAL A 281 -16.69 -4.63 6.05
N ILE A 282 -17.21 -4.47 7.27
CA ILE A 282 -18.58 -4.83 7.63
C ILE A 282 -19.46 -3.65 7.23
N LEU A 283 -20.54 -3.96 6.51
CA LEU A 283 -21.59 -3.02 6.14
C LEU A 283 -22.69 -3.18 7.18
N GLY A 284 -22.70 -2.31 8.19
CA GLY A 284 -23.64 -2.38 9.34
C GLY A 284 -25.04 -1.94 9.04
#